data_69c617d3fd0c7230355ce7d9814c4acf
#
_entry.id   69c617d3fd0c7230355ce7d9814c4acf
#
_cell.length_a   1.000
_cell.length_b   1.000
_cell.length_c   1.000
_cell.angle_alpha   90.00
_cell.angle_beta   90.00
_cell.angle_gamma   90.00
#
_symmetry.space_group_name_H-M   'P 1'
#
loop_
_entity.id
_entity.type
_entity.pdbx_description
1 polymer ?
#
loop_
_entity_poly.entity_id
_entity_poly.type
_entity_poly.pdbx_seq_one_letter_code
_entity_poly.pdbx_strand_id
1 'polypeptide(L)'
;DRFASYMTIHEGTNPPIITGYYILNPVEIIYTSDGQYDKGDTFADLYVYFGEQNKWTINEYREKQAGTNGTAKDVVIVGNGNDFTVYYILESYSDRNEDGTDETYTKQSVLFSGTFTSYGIDNAQYAFIMLDKKDPLGVIMDKNEFRIFKDGNGLASTCSSWGYYAPKRVLGEFELEKNTLTKDAKKNYE
;
A
#
# COMPACT_ATOMS: atom_id res chain seq x y z
N ASP A 1 -7.85 11.06 15.40
CA ASP A 1 -7.24 10.17 14.41
C ASP A 1 -8.04 10.22 13.10
N ARG A 2 -7.42 10.66 12.01
CA ARG A 2 -8.10 10.87 10.70
C ARG A 2 -8.56 9.55 10.07
N PHE A 3 -7.89 8.45 10.38
CA PHE A 3 -8.15 7.15 9.78
C PHE A 3 -9.24 6.36 10.51
N ALA A 4 -9.43 6.56 11.81
CA ALA A 4 -10.33 5.76 12.64
C ALA A 4 -11.81 5.77 12.17
N SER A 5 -12.21 6.77 11.39
CA SER A 5 -13.55 6.83 10.80
C SER A 5 -13.72 5.94 9.57
N TYR A 6 -12.64 5.43 8.99
CA TYR A 6 -12.63 4.73 7.70
C TYR A 6 -11.98 3.35 7.74
N MET A 7 -11.13 3.09 8.75
CA MET A 7 -10.46 1.80 8.89
C MET A 7 -10.43 1.34 10.35
N THR A 8 -10.22 0.05 10.54
CA THR A 8 -10.08 -0.53 11.88
C THR A 8 -8.65 -0.31 12.38
N ILE A 9 -8.51 0.29 13.56
CA ILE A 9 -7.24 0.46 14.25
C ILE A 9 -7.28 -0.42 15.50
N HIS A 10 -6.38 -1.38 15.55
CA HIS A 10 -6.24 -2.27 16.70
C HIS A 10 -5.22 -1.69 17.67
N GLU A 11 -5.52 -1.81 18.95
CA GLU A 11 -4.65 -1.40 20.04
C GLU A 11 -4.26 -2.60 20.90
N GLY A 12 -3.24 -2.46 21.72
CA GLY A 12 -2.82 -3.50 22.64
C GLY A 12 -1.31 -3.62 22.76
N THR A 13 -0.87 -4.53 23.64
CA THR A 13 0.53 -4.70 23.99
C THR A 13 1.08 -6.11 23.71
N ASN A 14 0.28 -6.94 23.06
CA ASN A 14 0.64 -8.31 22.72
C ASN A 14 0.28 -8.65 21.26
N PRO A 15 0.91 -7.96 20.27
CA PRO A 15 0.63 -8.20 18.86
C PRO A 15 1.10 -9.58 18.40
N PRO A 16 0.52 -10.13 17.32
CA PRO A 16 0.99 -11.35 16.68
C PRO A 16 2.35 -11.12 16.02
N ILE A 17 3.05 -12.20 15.69
CA ILE A 17 4.24 -12.17 14.81
C ILE A 17 3.75 -12.26 13.38
N ILE A 18 4.01 -11.21 12.59
CA ILE A 18 3.56 -11.10 11.19
C ILE A 18 4.71 -11.12 10.18
N THR A 19 5.90 -11.55 10.60
CA THR A 19 7.06 -11.65 9.71
C THR A 19 6.73 -12.48 8.47
N GLY A 20 6.97 -11.93 7.27
CA GLY A 20 6.70 -12.64 6.02
C GLY A 20 6.32 -11.74 4.85
N TYR A 21 5.96 -12.38 3.76
CA TYR A 21 5.52 -11.75 2.53
C TYR A 21 4.03 -11.93 2.34
N TYR A 22 3.35 -10.85 1.95
CA TYR A 22 1.90 -10.85 1.70
C TYR A 22 1.60 -10.10 0.42
N ILE A 23 0.44 -10.42 -0.17
CA ILE A 23 -0.09 -9.74 -1.36
C ILE A 23 -1.53 -9.33 -1.11
N LEU A 24 -1.81 -8.03 -1.31
CA LEU A 24 -3.16 -7.50 -1.38
C LEU A 24 -3.58 -7.53 -2.86
N ASN A 25 -4.67 -8.24 -3.18
CA ASN A 25 -5.09 -8.50 -4.56
C ASN A 25 -6.62 -8.65 -4.67
N PRO A 26 -7.32 -7.72 -5.34
CA PRO A 26 -6.83 -6.41 -5.75
C PRO A 26 -6.71 -5.45 -4.56
N VAL A 27 -5.99 -4.36 -4.72
CA VAL A 27 -6.06 -3.24 -3.79
C VAL A 27 -7.30 -2.42 -4.13
N GLU A 28 -8.22 -2.25 -3.20
CA GLU A 28 -9.47 -1.49 -3.39
C GLU A 28 -9.49 -0.24 -2.50
N ILE A 29 -9.84 0.91 -3.07
CA ILE A 29 -9.92 2.15 -2.29
C ILE A 29 -11.19 2.21 -1.44
N ILE A 30 -11.04 2.60 -0.17
CA ILE A 30 -12.15 2.85 0.75
C ILE A 30 -12.46 4.34 0.78
N TYR A 31 -11.43 5.18 0.76
CA TYR A 31 -11.55 6.63 0.87
C TYR A 31 -10.33 7.35 0.29
N THR A 32 -10.57 8.52 -0.30
CA THR A 32 -9.55 9.48 -0.71
C THR A 32 -9.96 10.90 -0.33
N SER A 33 -9.03 11.69 0.19
CA SER A 33 -9.29 13.09 0.55
C SER A 33 -9.15 14.04 -0.64
N ASP A 34 -8.43 13.63 -1.68
CA ASP A 34 -8.17 14.42 -2.89
C ASP A 34 -9.27 14.30 -3.97
N GLY A 35 -10.22 13.38 -3.77
CA GLY A 35 -11.35 13.19 -4.69
C GLY A 35 -10.97 12.65 -6.08
N GLN A 36 -9.75 12.11 -6.25
CA GLN A 36 -9.29 11.59 -7.55
C GLN A 36 -9.88 10.22 -7.90
N TYR A 37 -10.39 9.49 -6.93
CA TYR A 37 -10.90 8.13 -7.10
C TYR A 37 -12.22 7.95 -6.37
N ASP A 38 -13.05 7.08 -6.88
CA ASP A 38 -14.29 6.68 -6.24
C ASP A 38 -14.08 5.47 -5.31
N LYS A 39 -14.89 5.37 -4.27
CA LYS A 39 -14.90 4.20 -3.40
C LYS A 39 -15.20 2.94 -4.21
N GLY A 40 -14.34 1.94 -4.09
CA GLY A 40 -14.44 0.68 -4.82
C GLY A 40 -13.53 0.61 -6.05
N ASP A 41 -12.88 1.70 -6.46
CA ASP A 41 -11.87 1.65 -7.51
C ASP A 41 -10.73 0.72 -7.08
N THR A 42 -10.21 -0.04 -8.06
CA THR A 42 -9.17 -1.03 -7.82
C THR A 42 -7.84 -0.61 -8.43
N PHE A 43 -6.77 -1.08 -7.80
CA PHE A 43 -5.39 -0.80 -8.19
C PHE A 43 -4.63 -2.11 -8.35
N ALA A 44 -3.44 -2.01 -8.96
CA ALA A 44 -2.51 -3.11 -9.06
C ALA A 44 -2.19 -3.72 -7.69
N ASP A 45 -1.84 -5.01 -7.71
CA ASP A 45 -1.48 -5.75 -6.52
C ASP A 45 -0.37 -5.07 -5.71
N LEU A 46 -0.55 -5.01 -4.41
CA LEU A 46 0.44 -4.51 -3.47
C LEU A 46 1.12 -5.69 -2.79
N TYR A 47 2.41 -5.85 -3.05
CA TYR A 47 3.27 -6.80 -2.34
C TYR A 47 3.89 -6.11 -1.15
N VAL A 48 3.79 -6.72 0.02
CA VAL A 48 4.39 -6.22 1.26
C VAL A 48 5.26 -7.28 1.92
N TYR A 49 6.31 -6.83 2.56
CA TYR A 49 7.19 -7.64 3.36
C TYR A 49 7.38 -7.02 4.74
N PHE A 50 7.10 -7.79 5.77
CA PHE A 50 7.45 -7.48 7.15
C PHE A 50 8.66 -8.32 7.55
N GLY A 51 9.74 -7.66 7.91
CA GLY A 51 11.00 -8.27 8.30
C GLY A 51 10.96 -8.91 9.69
N GLU A 52 12.12 -9.13 10.27
CA GLU A 52 12.23 -9.73 11.59
C GLU A 52 11.54 -8.86 12.64
N GLN A 53 10.66 -9.46 13.42
CA GLN A 53 9.88 -8.79 14.45
C GLN A 53 10.39 -9.12 15.85
N ASN A 54 10.62 -8.07 16.64
CA ASN A 54 10.89 -8.16 18.06
C ASN A 54 9.75 -7.49 18.83
N LYS A 55 8.83 -8.30 19.32
CA LYS A 55 7.60 -7.96 20.08
C LYS A 55 6.83 -6.75 19.54
N TRP A 56 7.37 -5.53 19.63
CA TRP A 56 6.70 -4.28 19.26
C TRP A 56 7.34 -3.56 18.08
N THR A 57 8.42 -4.11 17.55
CA THR A 57 9.16 -3.50 16.43
C THR A 57 9.44 -4.52 15.34
N ILE A 58 9.37 -4.06 14.10
CA ILE A 58 9.78 -4.80 12.92
C ILE A 58 10.97 -4.05 12.33
N ASN A 59 12.08 -4.74 12.10
CA ASN A 59 13.34 -4.12 11.70
C ASN A 59 13.29 -3.47 10.32
N GLU A 60 12.42 -3.99 9.44
CA GLU A 60 12.30 -3.54 8.05
C GLU A 60 10.89 -3.80 7.52
N TYR A 61 10.39 -2.85 6.76
CA TYR A 61 9.23 -3.02 5.89
C TYR A 61 9.62 -2.69 4.46
N ARG A 62 9.11 -3.45 3.52
CA ARG A 62 9.24 -3.17 2.09
C ARG A 62 7.92 -3.38 1.39
N GLU A 63 7.67 -2.60 0.35
CA GLU A 63 6.53 -2.78 -0.54
C GLU A 63 6.90 -2.59 -1.99
N LYS A 64 6.07 -3.16 -2.86
CA LYS A 64 6.16 -2.98 -4.31
C LYS A 64 4.77 -2.96 -4.92
N GLN A 65 4.51 -1.94 -5.75
CA GLN A 65 3.28 -1.82 -6.53
C GLN A 65 3.58 -1.12 -7.85
N ALA A 66 3.29 -1.77 -8.99
CA ALA A 66 3.32 -1.15 -10.33
C ALA A 66 4.54 -0.24 -10.59
N GLY A 67 5.76 -0.75 -10.42
CA GLY A 67 6.98 0.05 -10.65
C GLY A 67 7.41 0.96 -9.49
N THR A 68 6.59 1.11 -8.44
CA THR A 68 6.95 1.83 -7.23
C THR A 68 7.52 0.86 -6.20
N ASN A 69 8.63 1.23 -5.58
CA ASN A 69 9.24 0.49 -4.48
C ASN A 69 9.28 1.38 -3.24
N GLY A 70 8.83 0.86 -2.11
CA GLY A 70 8.83 1.55 -0.84
C GLY A 70 9.58 0.78 0.25
N THR A 71 10.22 1.52 1.15
CA THR A 71 10.93 0.96 2.31
C THR A 71 10.69 1.79 3.56
N ALA A 72 10.64 1.10 4.71
CA ALA A 72 10.63 1.73 6.01
C ALA A 72 11.52 0.95 6.99
N LYS A 73 12.03 1.67 8.00
CA LYS A 73 12.76 1.11 9.15
C LYS A 73 12.05 1.53 10.44
N ASP A 74 12.40 0.85 11.53
CA ASP A 74 11.84 1.17 12.86
C ASP A 74 10.30 1.17 12.88
N VAL A 75 9.75 0.14 12.26
CA VAL A 75 8.32 -0.06 12.14
C VAL A 75 7.77 -0.51 13.49
N VAL A 76 6.72 0.15 13.97
CA VAL A 76 6.08 -0.17 15.25
C VAL A 76 4.82 -0.98 15.02
N ILE A 77 4.66 -2.07 15.78
CA ILE A 77 3.45 -2.88 15.77
C ILE A 77 2.80 -2.89 17.14
N VAL A 78 1.49 -2.70 17.18
CA VAL A 78 0.63 -2.84 18.35
C VAL A 78 -0.49 -3.83 18.05
N GLY A 79 -1.11 -4.38 19.08
CA GLY A 79 -2.21 -5.31 18.88
C GLY A 79 -2.41 -6.23 20.08
N ASN A 80 -3.39 -7.14 19.95
CA ASN A 80 -3.67 -8.14 20.95
C ASN A 80 -4.18 -9.44 20.29
N GLY A 81 -3.58 -10.57 20.66
CA GLY A 81 -3.92 -11.86 20.05
C GLY A 81 -3.51 -11.90 18.56
N ASN A 82 -4.48 -11.97 17.66
CA ASN A 82 -4.25 -11.98 16.20
C ASN A 82 -4.47 -10.62 15.55
N ASP A 83 -5.06 -9.66 16.25
CA ASP A 83 -5.38 -8.34 15.72
C ASP A 83 -4.21 -7.39 15.91
N PHE A 84 -3.89 -6.61 14.88
CA PHE A 84 -2.73 -5.72 14.92
C PHE A 84 -2.90 -4.46 14.06
N THR A 85 -2.13 -3.43 14.40
CA THR A 85 -1.87 -2.26 13.57
C THR A 85 -0.37 -1.96 13.57
N VAL A 86 0.16 -1.68 12.38
CA VAL A 86 1.56 -1.31 12.15
C VAL A 86 1.62 0.16 11.78
N TYR A 87 2.60 0.89 12.31
CA TYR A 87 2.84 2.31 12.06
C TYR A 87 4.27 2.50 11.57
N TYR A 88 4.43 3.26 10.47
CA TYR A 88 5.76 3.54 9.92
C TYR A 88 5.79 4.79 9.04
N ILE A 89 6.99 5.25 8.79
CA ILE A 89 7.27 6.26 7.76
C ILE A 89 7.83 5.53 6.55
N LEU A 90 7.10 5.59 5.45
CA LEU A 90 7.46 4.98 4.18
C LEU A 90 8.16 6.00 3.28
N GLU A 91 9.25 5.60 2.68
CA GLU A 91 9.88 6.30 1.58
C GLU A 91 9.78 5.45 0.32
N SER A 92 9.23 6.01 -0.75
CA SER A 92 8.99 5.29 -2.00
C SER A 92 9.59 6.02 -3.18
N TYR A 93 10.06 5.23 -4.14
CA TYR A 93 10.67 5.70 -5.38
C TYR A 93 9.98 5.01 -6.56
N SER A 94 9.82 5.72 -7.65
CA SER A 94 9.18 5.21 -8.85
C SER A 94 9.93 5.66 -10.11
N ASP A 95 10.32 4.69 -10.91
CA ASP A 95 10.81 4.84 -12.27
C ASP A 95 9.63 4.64 -13.23
N ARG A 96 8.98 5.73 -13.63
CA ARG A 96 7.74 5.69 -14.40
C ARG A 96 7.94 5.53 -15.90
N ASN A 97 9.11 5.87 -16.40
CA ASN A 97 9.46 5.75 -17.81
C ASN A 97 10.36 4.54 -18.09
N GLU A 98 10.70 3.77 -17.06
CA GLU A 98 11.52 2.55 -17.13
C GLU A 98 12.92 2.78 -17.73
N ASP A 99 13.49 3.97 -17.58
CA ASP A 99 14.84 4.28 -18.08
C ASP A 99 15.97 3.98 -17.07
N GLY A 100 15.59 3.46 -15.88
CA GLY A 100 16.50 3.13 -14.80
C GLY A 100 16.76 4.28 -13.84
N THR A 101 16.04 5.39 -13.97
CA THR A 101 16.13 6.55 -13.07
C THR A 101 14.80 6.77 -12.33
N ASP A 102 14.87 6.97 -11.01
CA ASP A 102 13.69 7.30 -10.21
C ASP A 102 13.28 8.75 -10.43
N GLU A 103 12.17 9.00 -11.13
CA GLU A 103 11.68 10.37 -11.35
C GLU A 103 10.91 10.92 -10.16
N THR A 104 10.24 10.04 -9.42
CA THR A 104 9.39 10.45 -8.31
C THR A 104 9.88 9.90 -6.99
N TYR A 105 9.68 10.69 -5.93
CA TYR A 105 9.91 10.31 -4.56
C TYR A 105 8.71 10.69 -3.72
N THR A 106 8.33 9.85 -2.77
CA THR A 106 7.32 10.17 -1.76
C THR A 106 7.78 9.78 -0.37
N LYS A 107 7.34 10.58 0.62
CA LYS A 107 7.44 10.24 2.04
C LYS A 107 6.04 10.27 2.65
N GLN A 108 5.68 9.19 3.30
CA GLN A 108 4.33 8.95 3.78
C GLN A 108 4.33 8.49 5.23
N SER A 109 3.33 8.92 6.01
CA SER A 109 3.01 8.27 7.28
C SER A 109 1.96 7.20 6.99
N VAL A 110 2.24 5.97 7.35
CA VAL A 110 1.47 4.79 6.95
C VAL A 110 0.97 4.03 8.15
N LEU A 111 -0.26 3.52 8.02
CA LEU A 111 -0.86 2.50 8.88
C LEU A 111 -1.22 1.28 8.04
N PHE A 112 -0.91 0.10 8.58
CA PHE A 112 -1.37 -1.16 8.04
C PHE A 112 -2.03 -1.97 9.16
N SER A 113 -3.24 -2.47 8.97
CA SER A 113 -3.97 -3.19 10.00
C SER A 113 -4.67 -4.43 9.46
N GLY A 114 -4.98 -5.37 10.35
CA GLY A 114 -5.71 -6.58 10.02
C GLY A 114 -5.65 -7.62 11.12
N THR A 115 -6.15 -8.81 10.82
CA THR A 115 -6.15 -9.98 11.72
C THR A 115 -5.24 -11.06 11.12
N PHE A 116 -4.17 -11.40 11.81
CA PHE A 116 -3.22 -12.43 11.36
C PHE A 116 -3.83 -13.83 11.44
N THR A 117 -3.67 -14.61 10.37
CA THR A 117 -4.12 -16.01 10.26
C THR A 117 -3.03 -16.90 9.67
N SER A 118 -3.25 -18.22 9.66
CA SER A 118 -2.32 -19.16 8.99
C SER A 118 -2.29 -19.01 7.46
N TYR A 119 -3.24 -18.30 6.86
CA TYR A 119 -3.35 -18.12 5.42
C TYR A 119 -2.89 -16.74 4.95
N GLY A 120 -2.73 -15.79 5.88
CA GLY A 120 -2.39 -14.42 5.58
C GLY A 120 -2.98 -13.44 6.59
N ILE A 121 -3.34 -12.26 6.14
CA ILE A 121 -3.89 -11.19 6.96
C ILE A 121 -5.34 -10.93 6.51
N ASP A 122 -6.30 -11.37 7.32
CA ASP A 122 -7.72 -11.10 7.09
C ASP A 122 -8.04 -9.63 7.32
N ASN A 123 -8.98 -9.09 6.53
CA ASN A 123 -9.42 -7.70 6.60
C ASN A 123 -8.25 -6.71 6.53
N ALA A 124 -7.23 -7.02 5.73
CA ALA A 124 -6.07 -6.17 5.56
C ALA A 124 -6.48 -4.79 5.04
N GLN A 125 -6.08 -3.76 5.76
CA GLN A 125 -6.32 -2.35 5.44
C GLN A 125 -5.00 -1.58 5.46
N TYR A 126 -4.87 -0.64 4.53
CA TYR A 126 -3.67 0.16 4.33
C TYR A 126 -4.07 1.62 4.16
N ALA A 127 -3.46 2.51 4.92
CA ALA A 127 -3.74 3.93 4.87
C ALA A 127 -2.44 4.74 4.89
N PHE A 128 -2.40 5.84 4.15
CA PHE A 128 -1.27 6.75 4.21
C PHE A 128 -1.68 8.22 4.09
N ILE A 129 -0.86 9.08 4.69
CA ILE A 129 -0.87 10.55 4.51
C ILE A 129 0.42 10.95 3.80
N MET A 130 0.33 11.76 2.76
CA MET A 130 1.48 12.32 2.06
C MET A 130 2.17 13.39 2.94
N LEU A 131 3.40 13.13 3.34
CA LEU A 131 4.22 14.05 4.14
C LEU A 131 5.11 14.94 3.26
N ASP A 132 5.74 14.31 2.26
CA ASP A 132 6.62 14.99 1.32
C ASP A 132 6.67 14.28 -0.02
N LYS A 133 6.98 15.01 -1.10
CA LYS A 133 7.09 14.46 -2.45
C LYS A 133 8.07 15.23 -3.32
N LYS A 134 8.71 14.52 -4.25
CA LYS A 134 9.32 15.07 -5.47
C LYS A 134 8.49 14.54 -6.63
N ASP A 135 7.77 15.40 -7.32
CA ASP A 135 6.80 15.05 -8.34
C ASP A 135 6.91 15.99 -9.54
N PRO A 136 7.94 15.81 -10.39
CA PRO A 136 8.14 16.68 -11.54
C PRO A 136 7.02 16.54 -12.60
N LEU A 137 6.25 15.46 -12.56
CA LEU A 137 5.17 15.20 -13.51
C LEU A 137 3.80 15.71 -13.02
N GLY A 138 3.68 16.12 -11.75
CA GLY A 138 2.43 16.61 -11.17
C GLY A 138 1.33 15.54 -11.06
N VAL A 139 1.69 14.27 -10.89
CA VAL A 139 0.75 13.13 -10.91
C VAL A 139 0.50 12.52 -9.54
N ILE A 140 1.24 12.96 -8.51
CA ILE A 140 1.12 12.45 -7.15
C ILE A 140 0.25 13.40 -6.34
N MET A 141 -0.62 12.82 -5.49
CA MET A 141 -1.48 13.59 -4.56
C MET A 141 -0.69 14.61 -3.74
N ASP A 142 -1.36 15.67 -3.28
CA ASP A 142 -0.72 16.75 -2.55
C ASP A 142 -0.36 16.38 -1.11
N LYS A 143 0.53 17.19 -0.50
CA LYS A 143 0.90 17.03 0.91
C LYS A 143 -0.32 17.20 1.81
N ASN A 144 -0.38 16.40 2.88
CA ASN A 144 -1.48 16.27 3.83
C ASN A 144 -2.76 15.62 3.30
N GLU A 145 -2.82 15.28 2.02
CA GLU A 145 -3.86 14.41 1.49
C GLU A 145 -3.63 12.96 1.93
N PHE A 146 -4.70 12.17 1.99
CA PHE A 146 -4.63 10.80 2.46
C PHE A 146 -5.57 9.87 1.69
N ARG A 147 -5.18 8.62 1.64
CA ARG A 147 -5.96 7.53 1.03
C ARG A 147 -6.01 6.34 1.94
N ILE A 148 -7.11 5.60 1.86
CA ILE A 148 -7.33 4.38 2.63
C ILE A 148 -7.78 3.29 1.69
N PHE A 149 -7.16 2.14 1.80
CA PHE A 149 -7.38 0.97 0.98
C PHE A 149 -7.66 -0.27 1.83
N LYS A 150 -8.17 -1.29 1.18
CA LYS A 150 -8.28 -2.65 1.73
C LYS A 150 -7.83 -3.68 0.69
N ASP A 151 -7.61 -4.89 1.13
CA ASP A 151 -7.63 -6.04 0.23
C ASP A 151 -9.06 -6.26 -0.29
N GLY A 152 -9.22 -6.30 -1.61
CA GLY A 152 -10.55 -6.34 -2.24
C GLY A 152 -11.25 -7.68 -2.08
N ASN A 153 -10.51 -8.78 -1.87
CA ASN A 153 -11.09 -10.09 -1.60
C ASN A 153 -11.16 -10.44 -0.11
N GLY A 154 -10.62 -9.58 0.77
CA GLY A 154 -10.69 -9.69 2.22
C GLY A 154 -9.51 -10.42 2.87
N LEU A 155 -8.58 -10.98 2.09
CA LEU A 155 -7.44 -11.73 2.58
C LEU A 155 -6.14 -11.34 1.86
N ALA A 156 -5.28 -10.57 2.50
CA ALA A 156 -3.91 -10.43 2.02
C ALA A 156 -3.16 -11.74 2.22
N SER A 157 -3.09 -12.54 1.15
CA SER A 157 -2.56 -13.90 1.20
C SER A 157 -1.05 -13.92 1.39
N THR A 158 -0.54 -14.97 2.08
CA THR A 158 0.90 -15.21 2.14
C THR A 158 1.45 -15.53 0.74
N CYS A 159 2.64 -15.04 0.44
CA CYS A 159 3.37 -15.39 -0.77
C CYS A 159 4.82 -15.80 -0.45
N SER A 160 5.44 -16.57 -1.36
CA SER A 160 6.70 -17.25 -1.05
C SER A 160 7.95 -16.39 -1.20
N SER A 161 7.88 -15.27 -1.91
CA SER A 161 9.00 -14.35 -2.09
C SER A 161 8.60 -13.05 -2.77
N TRP A 162 9.45 -12.05 -2.59
CA TRP A 162 9.42 -10.77 -3.25
C TRP A 162 9.70 -10.91 -4.75
N GLY A 163 8.67 -10.76 -5.56
CA GLY A 163 8.88 -10.45 -6.97
C GLY A 163 9.12 -11.58 -7.95
N TYR A 164 8.96 -12.84 -7.59
CA TYR A 164 8.91 -13.88 -8.64
C TYR A 164 7.60 -13.85 -9.44
N TYR A 165 6.63 -13.06 -8.98
CA TYR A 165 5.36 -12.77 -9.62
C TYR A 165 5.08 -11.26 -9.74
N ALA A 166 6.11 -10.42 -9.88
CA ALA A 166 5.93 -9.18 -10.63
C ALA A 166 6.31 -9.50 -12.07
N PRO A 167 5.47 -10.15 -12.87
CA PRO A 167 5.75 -10.29 -14.27
C PRO A 167 5.71 -8.87 -14.82
N LYS A 168 6.53 -8.59 -15.83
CA LYS A 168 6.31 -7.46 -16.75
C LYS A 168 4.83 -7.29 -17.15
N ARG A 169 4.03 -8.30 -16.96
CA ARG A 169 2.60 -8.40 -17.17
C ARG A 169 1.76 -7.56 -16.19
N VAL A 170 2.12 -7.47 -14.92
CA VAL A 170 1.40 -6.62 -13.94
C VAL A 170 1.69 -5.15 -14.21
N LEU A 171 2.94 -4.81 -14.59
CA LEU A 171 3.29 -3.46 -15.03
C LEU A 171 2.54 -3.11 -16.34
N GLY A 172 2.40 -4.08 -17.26
CA GLY A 172 1.65 -3.91 -18.50
C GLY A 172 0.14 -3.76 -18.29
N GLU A 173 -0.43 -4.47 -17.34
CA GLU A 173 -1.86 -4.36 -17.01
C GLU A 173 -2.19 -3.02 -16.34
N PHE A 174 -1.36 -2.54 -15.45
CA PHE A 174 -1.54 -1.21 -14.83
C PHE A 174 -1.43 -0.08 -15.86
N GLU A 175 -0.48 -0.16 -16.79
CA GLU A 175 -0.36 0.79 -17.92
C GLU A 175 -1.55 0.67 -18.89
N LEU A 176 -2.08 -0.55 -19.10
CA LEU A 176 -3.25 -0.78 -19.93
C LEU A 176 -4.52 -0.20 -19.29
N GLU A 177 -4.75 -0.41 -17.99
CA GLU A 177 -5.88 0.17 -17.28
C GLU A 177 -5.80 1.69 -17.24
N LYS A 178 -4.62 2.25 -16.96
CA LYS A 178 -4.38 3.69 -16.98
C LYS A 178 -4.58 4.30 -18.37
N ASN A 179 -4.13 3.62 -19.43
CA ASN A 179 -4.35 4.04 -20.81
C ASN A 179 -5.81 3.89 -21.24
N THR A 180 -6.55 2.94 -20.69
CA THR A 180 -7.99 2.79 -20.94
C THR A 180 -8.77 3.91 -20.28
N LEU A 181 -8.50 4.20 -19.01
CA LEU A 181 -9.12 5.30 -18.27
C LEU A 181 -8.85 6.68 -18.92
N THR A 182 -7.62 6.92 -19.39
CA THR A 182 -7.29 8.17 -20.09
C THR A 182 -7.92 8.26 -21.48
N LYS A 183 -8.13 7.15 -22.18
CA LYS A 183 -8.83 7.13 -23.48
C LYS A 183 -10.33 7.34 -23.33
N ASP A 184 -10.93 6.77 -22.30
CA ASP A 184 -12.36 6.95 -22.04
C ASP A 184 -12.66 8.37 -21.52
N ALA A 185 -11.78 8.95 -20.69
CA ALA A 185 -11.88 10.35 -20.29
C ALA A 185 -11.77 11.33 -21.47
N LYS A 186 -10.94 11.03 -22.48
CA LYS A 186 -10.83 11.85 -23.69
C LYS A 186 -12.04 11.74 -24.62
N LYS A 187 -12.75 10.60 -24.61
CA LYS A 187 -13.97 10.41 -25.42
C LYS A 187 -15.18 11.21 -24.94
N ASN A 188 -15.18 11.63 -23.67
CA ASN A 188 -16.28 12.38 -23.09
C ASN A 188 -16.14 13.91 -23.23
N TYR A 189 -15.10 14.41 -23.92
CA TYR A 189 -14.84 15.84 -24.13
C TYR A 189 -14.69 16.23 -25.63
N GLU A 190 -15.05 15.35 -26.57
CA GLU A 190 -15.31 15.64 -27.97
C GLU A 190 -16.83 15.52 -28.27
#